data_f16ee8a3023559e45457e4f519b623b5
#
_entry.id   f16ee8a3023559e45457e4f519b623b5
#
_cell.length_a   1.000
_cell.length_b   1.000
_cell.length_c   1.000
_cell.angle_alpha   90.00
_cell.angle_beta   90.00
_cell.angle_gamma   90.00
#
_symmetry.space_group_name_H-M   'P 1'
#
loop_
_entity.id
_entity.type
_entity.pdbx_description
1 polymer ?
#
loop_
_entity_poly.entity_id
_entity_poly.type
_entity_poly.pdbx_seq_one_letter_code
_entity_poly.pdbx_strand_id
1 'polypeptide(L)'
;MAERRRLSEDLPPAGESGSDLRGASLIESVWEEASLTEGDLSGLTVAESRLSRLNIPHLQAPRSGWRDVLLEDSRIGVVELYDAVLSGVKLASAKLDLINLRGAELRDLLIEGCALGEVDLTQASAHRVALRGTRAETLVLTGLRAQHLDLTGAEIGRIVGLEGLRGAVVTSQQLLELAPALAEHLGLEVSG
;
A
#
# COMPACT_ATOMS: atom_id res chain seq x y z
N MET A 1 -25.16 20.75 1.60
CA MET A 1 -23.79 21.14 1.21
C MET A 1 -22.95 20.94 2.46
N ALA A 2 -22.32 19.80 2.61
CA ALA A 2 -21.46 19.53 3.76
C ALA A 2 -20.17 20.34 3.60
N GLU A 3 -19.83 21.06 4.64
CA GLU A 3 -18.64 21.90 4.73
C GLU A 3 -17.41 20.99 4.73
N ARG A 4 -16.61 21.03 3.64
CA ARG A 4 -15.35 20.29 3.57
C ARG A 4 -14.39 20.89 4.60
N ARG A 5 -14.25 20.23 5.74
CA ARG A 5 -13.21 20.56 6.71
C ARG A 5 -11.84 20.36 6.05
N ARG A 6 -11.14 21.44 5.79
CA ARG A 6 -9.71 21.41 5.48
C ARG A 6 -8.97 21.25 6.81
N LEU A 7 -8.42 20.08 7.06
CA LEU A 7 -7.64 19.81 8.27
C LEU A 7 -6.29 20.55 8.33
N SER A 8 -6.01 21.47 7.41
CA SER A 8 -4.89 22.40 7.54
C SER A 8 -4.99 23.33 8.75
N GLU A 9 -6.18 23.41 9.38
CA GLU A 9 -6.41 24.26 10.56
C GLU A 9 -6.43 23.47 11.89
N ASP A 10 -6.58 22.14 11.85
CA ASP A 10 -6.69 21.29 13.07
C ASP A 10 -5.48 20.37 13.30
N LEU A 11 -4.54 20.31 12.37
CA LEU A 11 -3.25 19.67 12.59
C LEU A 11 -2.28 20.69 13.20
N PRO A 12 -1.46 20.31 14.18
CA PRO A 12 -0.40 21.17 14.66
C PRO A 12 0.50 21.57 13.49
N PRO A 13 0.97 22.82 13.46
CA PRO A 13 1.85 23.30 12.39
C PRO A 13 3.08 22.40 12.26
N ALA A 14 3.58 22.24 11.05
CA ALA A 14 4.74 21.43 10.74
C ALA A 14 5.88 21.74 11.74
N GLY A 15 6.23 20.77 12.60
CA GLY A 15 7.30 20.92 13.59
C GLY A 15 6.90 20.61 15.04
N GLU A 16 5.66 20.44 15.40
CA GLU A 16 5.29 19.97 16.75
C GLU A 16 5.30 18.44 16.79
N SER A 17 6.37 17.90 17.36
CA SER A 17 6.47 16.48 17.72
C SER A 17 5.37 16.12 18.71
N GLY A 18 4.55 15.10 18.40
CA GLY A 18 3.77 14.40 19.41
C GLY A 18 2.26 14.58 19.37
N SER A 19 1.63 14.85 18.23
CA SER A 19 0.17 14.71 18.14
C SER A 19 -0.18 13.22 18.19
N ASP A 20 -0.67 12.79 19.36
CA ASP A 20 -1.25 11.45 19.54
C ASP A 20 -2.63 11.44 18.86
N LEU A 21 -2.66 10.94 17.61
CA LEU A 21 -3.88 10.80 16.81
C LEU A 21 -4.42 9.36 16.84
N ARG A 22 -4.03 8.56 17.83
CA ARG A 22 -4.51 7.18 17.99
C ARG A 22 -6.03 7.15 18.10
N GLY A 23 -6.64 6.31 17.26
CA GLY A 23 -8.10 6.16 17.22
C GLY A 23 -8.85 7.39 16.70
N ALA A 24 -8.17 8.40 16.17
CA ALA A 24 -8.81 9.57 15.56
C ALA A 24 -9.62 9.17 14.31
N SER A 25 -10.50 10.06 13.85
CA SER A 25 -11.29 9.86 12.64
C SER A 25 -11.12 11.03 11.69
N LEU A 26 -10.77 10.73 10.46
CA LEU A 26 -10.65 11.65 9.34
C LEU A 26 -11.71 11.27 8.30
N ILE A 27 -12.79 12.02 8.27
CA ILE A 27 -13.92 11.74 7.37
C ILE A 27 -14.15 12.96 6.48
N GLU A 28 -14.36 12.73 5.17
CA GLU A 28 -14.56 13.77 4.17
C GLU A 28 -13.46 14.85 4.20
N SER A 29 -12.22 14.41 4.46
CA SER A 29 -11.08 15.28 4.74
C SER A 29 -10.16 15.42 3.55
N VAL A 30 -9.50 16.57 3.44
CA VAL A 30 -8.45 16.81 2.45
C VAL A 30 -7.16 17.16 3.19
N TRP A 31 -6.17 16.30 3.05
CA TRP A 31 -4.80 16.54 3.52
C TRP A 31 -3.93 16.92 2.35
N GLU A 32 -3.39 18.11 2.39
CA GLU A 32 -2.58 18.64 1.31
C GLU A 32 -1.30 19.27 1.86
N GLU A 33 -0.16 18.89 1.27
CA GLU A 33 1.16 19.43 1.63
C GLU A 33 1.58 19.25 3.10
N ALA A 34 1.06 18.21 3.77
CA ALA A 34 1.42 17.94 5.16
C ALA A 34 2.80 17.27 5.26
N SER A 35 3.59 17.77 6.19
CA SER A 35 4.84 17.15 6.60
C SER A 35 4.70 16.73 8.07
N LEU A 36 4.68 15.44 8.32
CA LEU A 36 4.74 14.87 9.66
C LEU A 36 6.13 14.26 9.85
N THR A 37 6.83 14.67 10.89
CA THR A 37 8.13 14.07 11.22
C THR A 37 7.97 12.70 11.87
N GLU A 38 6.99 12.56 12.75
CA GLU A 38 6.58 11.31 13.39
C GLU A 38 5.14 11.47 13.90
N GLY A 39 4.32 10.43 13.76
CA GLY A 39 2.96 10.42 14.30
C GLY A 39 2.46 9.00 14.46
N ASP A 40 1.96 8.67 15.65
CA ASP A 40 1.26 7.41 15.87
C ASP A 40 -0.22 7.59 15.52
N LEU A 41 -0.59 7.03 14.35
CA LEU A 41 -1.95 7.00 13.83
C LEU A 41 -2.59 5.61 14.02
N SER A 42 -2.13 4.85 14.99
CA SER A 42 -2.66 3.51 15.27
C SER A 42 -4.16 3.55 15.52
N GLY A 43 -4.90 2.67 14.83
CA GLY A 43 -6.35 2.62 14.93
C GLY A 43 -7.09 3.81 14.31
N LEU A 44 -6.40 4.68 13.55
CA LEU A 44 -7.01 5.79 12.81
C LEU A 44 -8.12 5.27 11.88
N THR A 45 -9.20 6.02 11.76
CA THR A 45 -10.22 5.80 10.73
C THR A 45 -10.13 6.91 9.69
N VAL A 46 -9.91 6.55 8.44
CA VAL A 46 -9.91 7.48 7.30
C VAL A 46 -11.03 7.07 6.35
N ALA A 47 -11.93 7.98 6.04
CA ALA A 47 -13.01 7.69 5.11
C ALA A 47 -13.30 8.86 4.18
N GLU A 48 -13.60 8.54 2.90
CA GLU A 48 -14.03 9.52 1.90
C GLU A 48 -13.07 10.72 1.80
N SER A 49 -11.76 10.43 1.88
CA SER A 49 -10.73 11.44 2.09
C SER A 49 -9.67 11.42 1.00
N ARG A 50 -9.03 12.56 0.79
CA ARG A 50 -7.92 12.73 -0.14
C ARG A 50 -6.68 13.21 0.60
N LEU A 51 -5.58 12.51 0.39
CA LEU A 51 -4.27 12.81 0.92
C LEU A 51 -3.34 13.08 -0.27
N SER A 52 -2.79 14.27 -0.38
CA SER A 52 -1.98 14.64 -1.53
C SER A 52 -0.75 15.46 -1.15
N ARG A 53 0.31 15.29 -1.95
CA ARG A 53 1.60 16.01 -1.81
C ARG A 53 2.18 15.91 -0.39
N LEU A 54 2.01 14.74 0.25
CA LEU A 54 2.57 14.49 1.56
C LEU A 54 4.08 14.20 1.44
N ASN A 55 4.84 14.69 2.41
CA ASN A 55 6.25 14.34 2.56
C ASN A 55 6.48 13.85 3.99
N ILE A 56 6.38 12.52 4.18
CA ILE A 56 6.37 11.87 5.49
C ILE A 56 7.46 10.80 5.53
N PRO A 57 8.49 10.91 6.38
CA PRO A 57 9.51 9.88 6.50
C PRO A 57 8.93 8.54 6.97
N HIS A 58 8.01 8.57 7.95
CA HIS A 58 7.42 7.37 8.54
C HIS A 58 5.98 7.61 8.98
N LEU A 59 5.04 6.92 8.32
CA LEU A 59 3.62 6.91 8.63
C LEU A 59 3.26 5.63 9.38
N GLN A 60 3.00 5.74 10.68
CA GLN A 60 2.61 4.61 11.53
C GLN A 60 1.10 4.60 11.73
N ALA A 61 0.39 3.75 11.00
CA ALA A 61 -1.06 3.61 11.09
C ALA A 61 -1.49 2.12 11.15
N PRO A 62 -0.92 1.32 12.05
CA PRO A 62 -1.35 -0.07 12.20
C PRO A 62 -2.77 -0.16 12.74
N ARG A 63 -3.47 -1.25 12.40
CA ARG A 63 -4.85 -1.54 12.84
C ARG A 63 -5.83 -0.40 12.52
N SER A 64 -5.51 0.40 11.50
CA SER A 64 -6.35 1.50 11.02
C SER A 64 -7.39 1.02 10.00
N GLY A 65 -8.46 1.80 9.84
CA GLY A 65 -9.49 1.58 8.84
C GLY A 65 -9.44 2.65 7.75
N TRP A 66 -9.35 2.24 6.49
CA TRP A 66 -9.30 3.13 5.32
C TRP A 66 -10.43 2.78 4.38
N ARG A 67 -11.33 3.72 4.11
CA ARG A 67 -12.47 3.51 3.22
C ARG A 67 -12.60 4.67 2.22
N ASP A 68 -12.62 4.33 0.93
CA ASP A 68 -12.78 5.31 -0.16
C ASP A 68 -11.76 6.46 -0.06
N VAL A 69 -10.47 6.08 -0.01
CA VAL A 69 -9.36 7.02 0.19
C VAL A 69 -8.48 7.09 -1.05
N LEU A 70 -8.16 8.31 -1.46
CA LEU A 70 -7.14 8.59 -2.47
C LEU A 70 -5.89 9.17 -1.78
N LEU A 71 -4.75 8.48 -1.93
CA LEU A 71 -3.43 9.00 -1.60
C LEU A 71 -2.64 9.20 -2.89
N GLU A 72 -2.20 10.42 -3.15
CA GLU A 72 -1.54 10.72 -4.43
C GLU A 72 -0.39 11.72 -4.31
N ASP A 73 0.47 11.74 -5.35
CA ASP A 73 1.57 12.69 -5.53
C ASP A 73 2.45 12.86 -4.29
N SER A 74 2.62 11.79 -3.52
CA SER A 74 3.22 11.83 -2.19
C SER A 74 4.55 11.09 -2.15
N ARG A 75 5.43 11.52 -1.24
CA ARG A 75 6.66 10.83 -0.91
C ARG A 75 6.61 10.40 0.55
N ILE A 76 6.63 9.08 0.77
CA ILE A 76 6.60 8.52 2.11
C ILE A 76 7.71 7.47 2.20
N GLY A 77 8.55 7.55 3.24
CA GLY A 77 9.59 6.55 3.43
C GLY A 77 8.97 5.21 3.80
N VAL A 78 8.42 5.09 4.98
CA VAL A 78 7.80 3.87 5.48
C VAL A 78 6.33 4.10 5.79
N VAL A 79 5.47 3.17 5.34
CA VAL A 79 4.03 3.14 5.66
C VAL A 79 3.73 1.84 6.40
N GLU A 80 3.37 1.96 7.68
CA GLU A 80 2.98 0.85 8.54
C GLU A 80 1.46 0.72 8.59
N LEU A 81 0.92 -0.27 7.88
CA LEU A 81 -0.52 -0.58 7.80
C LEU A 81 -0.80 -2.04 8.17
N TYR A 82 0.06 -2.63 9.01
CA TYR A 82 -0.16 -4.02 9.42
C TYR A 82 -1.47 -4.16 10.21
N ASP A 83 -2.16 -5.27 9.99
CA ASP A 83 -3.49 -5.56 10.55
C ASP A 83 -4.54 -4.47 10.26
N ALA A 84 -4.34 -3.65 9.24
CA ALA A 84 -5.28 -2.61 8.83
C ALA A 84 -6.37 -3.17 7.90
N VAL A 85 -7.48 -2.45 7.80
CA VAL A 85 -8.58 -2.76 6.86
C VAL A 85 -8.64 -1.65 5.81
N LEU A 86 -8.38 -1.99 4.56
CA LEU A 86 -8.42 -1.07 3.41
C LEU A 86 -9.55 -1.47 2.47
N SER A 87 -10.46 -0.56 2.15
CA SER A 87 -11.56 -0.78 1.22
C SER A 87 -11.76 0.42 0.30
N GLY A 88 -11.67 0.22 -1.02
CA GLY A 88 -11.80 1.32 -1.99
C GLY A 88 -10.63 2.29 -1.96
N VAL A 89 -9.42 1.82 -1.69
CA VAL A 89 -8.24 2.69 -1.55
C VAL A 89 -7.47 2.75 -2.86
N LYS A 90 -7.10 3.96 -3.26
CA LYS A 90 -6.20 4.20 -4.39
C LYS A 90 -4.93 4.91 -3.92
N LEU A 91 -3.78 4.32 -4.26
CA LEU A 91 -2.47 4.98 -4.22
C LEU A 91 -2.10 5.37 -5.65
N ALA A 92 -1.79 6.64 -5.90
CA ALA A 92 -1.48 7.12 -7.24
C ALA A 92 -0.25 8.03 -7.26
N SER A 93 0.63 7.83 -8.26
CA SER A 93 1.78 8.73 -8.50
C SER A 93 2.64 8.99 -7.26
N ALA A 94 2.78 8.00 -6.39
CA ALA A 94 3.49 8.13 -5.13
C ALA A 94 4.83 7.38 -5.16
N LYS A 95 5.78 7.88 -4.35
CA LYS A 95 7.02 7.16 -4.07
C LYS A 95 7.03 6.72 -2.62
N LEU A 96 7.18 5.40 -2.40
CA LEU A 96 7.21 4.80 -1.07
C LEU A 96 8.38 3.80 -1.00
N ASP A 97 9.18 3.89 0.05
CA ASP A 97 10.31 2.97 0.18
C ASP A 97 9.86 1.62 0.75
N LEU A 98 8.91 1.63 1.69
CA LEU A 98 8.29 0.41 2.24
C LEU A 98 6.81 0.62 2.52
N ILE A 99 5.98 -0.34 2.11
CA ILE A 99 4.58 -0.47 2.54
C ILE A 99 4.42 -1.80 3.28
N ASN A 100 4.17 -1.73 4.57
CA ASN A 100 3.92 -2.89 5.40
C ASN A 100 2.40 -3.12 5.56
N LEU A 101 1.89 -4.13 4.85
CA LEU A 101 0.48 -4.55 4.85
C LEU A 101 0.32 -5.96 5.45
N ARG A 102 1.21 -6.37 6.34
CA ARG A 102 1.17 -7.70 6.95
C ARG A 102 -0.12 -7.91 7.72
N GLY A 103 -0.79 -9.03 7.48
CA GLY A 103 -2.06 -9.36 8.12
C GLY A 103 -3.25 -8.47 7.72
N ALA A 104 -3.06 -7.50 6.83
CA ALA A 104 -4.10 -6.56 6.44
C ALA A 104 -5.24 -7.24 5.66
N GLU A 105 -6.44 -6.66 5.77
CA GLU A 105 -7.59 -6.98 4.94
C GLU A 105 -7.74 -5.94 3.83
N LEU A 106 -7.54 -6.36 2.58
CA LEU A 106 -7.52 -5.49 1.41
C LEU A 106 -8.70 -5.80 0.50
N ARG A 107 -9.53 -4.81 0.21
CA ARG A 107 -10.64 -4.90 -0.73
C ARG A 107 -10.64 -3.68 -1.66
N ASP A 108 -10.62 -3.94 -2.96
CA ASP A 108 -10.60 -2.87 -3.96
C ASP A 108 -9.43 -1.91 -3.77
N LEU A 109 -8.21 -2.45 -3.72
CA LEU A 109 -6.97 -1.66 -3.63
C LEU A 109 -6.36 -1.51 -5.03
N LEU A 110 -6.18 -0.25 -5.46
CA LEU A 110 -5.46 0.08 -6.69
C LEU A 110 -4.18 0.85 -6.36
N ILE A 111 -3.06 0.35 -6.83
CA ILE A 111 -1.77 1.05 -6.79
C ILE A 111 -1.40 1.39 -8.24
N GLU A 112 -1.35 2.68 -8.56
CA GLU A 112 -1.21 3.15 -9.93
C GLU A 112 -0.09 4.19 -10.09
N GLY A 113 0.82 3.95 -11.05
CA GLY A 113 1.89 4.89 -11.37
C GLY A 113 2.88 5.15 -10.22
N CYS A 114 3.03 4.21 -9.30
CA CYS A 114 3.86 4.36 -8.13
C CYS A 114 5.27 3.78 -8.31
N ALA A 115 6.23 4.35 -7.57
CA ALA A 115 7.56 3.78 -7.40
C ALA A 115 7.73 3.27 -5.96
N LEU A 116 7.83 1.95 -5.80
CA LEU A 116 7.82 1.27 -4.52
C LEU A 116 9.15 0.52 -4.31
N GLY A 117 9.74 0.61 -3.14
CA GLY A 117 10.84 -0.26 -2.73
C GLY A 117 10.28 -1.64 -2.39
N GLU A 118 9.73 -1.81 -1.21
CA GLU A 118 9.14 -3.09 -0.79
C GLU A 118 7.64 -2.96 -0.50
N VAL A 119 6.87 -3.96 -0.94
CA VAL A 119 5.46 -4.14 -0.58
C VAL A 119 5.32 -5.47 0.13
N ASP A 120 5.05 -5.43 1.43
CA ASP A 120 4.91 -6.63 2.26
C ASP A 120 3.43 -6.95 2.50
N LEU A 121 2.96 -8.01 1.84
CA LEU A 121 1.61 -8.57 1.95
C LEU A 121 1.60 -9.90 2.74
N THR A 122 2.60 -10.13 3.57
CA THR A 122 2.70 -11.36 4.37
C THR A 122 1.42 -11.59 5.16
N GLN A 123 0.81 -12.77 4.98
CA GLN A 123 -0.44 -13.19 5.65
C GLN A 123 -1.66 -12.29 5.42
N ALA A 124 -1.59 -11.34 4.50
CA ALA A 124 -2.73 -10.50 4.15
C ALA A 124 -3.85 -11.29 3.47
N SER A 125 -5.05 -10.73 3.50
CA SER A 125 -6.20 -11.19 2.74
C SER A 125 -6.55 -10.14 1.69
N ALA A 126 -6.47 -10.48 0.41
CA ALA A 126 -6.62 -9.53 -0.69
C ALA A 126 -7.77 -9.95 -1.61
N HIS A 127 -8.67 -9.01 -1.88
CA HIS A 127 -9.76 -9.18 -2.83
C HIS A 127 -9.82 -7.98 -3.78
N ARG A 128 -9.63 -8.22 -5.07
CA ARG A 128 -9.53 -7.18 -6.12
C ARG A 128 -8.43 -6.16 -5.82
N VAL A 129 -7.19 -6.64 -5.87
CA VAL A 129 -5.99 -5.79 -5.75
C VAL A 129 -5.30 -5.72 -7.09
N ALA A 130 -4.91 -4.52 -7.53
CA ALA A 130 -4.22 -4.31 -8.79
C ALA A 130 -3.04 -3.35 -8.65
N LEU A 131 -1.94 -3.68 -9.34
CA LEU A 131 -0.78 -2.82 -9.53
C LEU A 131 -0.69 -2.43 -11.01
N ARG A 132 -0.88 -1.15 -11.32
CA ARG A 132 -0.89 -0.64 -12.71
C ARG A 132 0.16 0.42 -12.93
N GLY A 133 0.98 0.26 -13.96
CA GLY A 133 2.06 1.23 -14.25
C GLY A 133 2.98 1.47 -13.05
N THR A 134 3.08 0.48 -12.16
CA THR A 134 3.78 0.59 -10.88
C THR A 134 5.04 -0.25 -10.93
N ARG A 135 6.12 0.30 -10.41
CA ARG A 135 7.37 -0.44 -10.19
C ARG A 135 7.52 -0.77 -8.72
N ALA A 136 7.78 -2.03 -8.41
CA ALA A 136 8.13 -2.49 -7.06
C ALA A 136 9.48 -3.25 -7.11
N GLU A 137 10.42 -2.88 -6.24
CA GLU A 137 11.70 -3.59 -6.18
C GLU A 137 11.51 -4.98 -5.57
N THR A 138 10.72 -5.07 -4.50
CA THR A 138 10.38 -6.35 -3.86
C THR A 138 8.88 -6.42 -3.54
N LEU A 139 8.27 -7.55 -3.88
CA LEU A 139 6.90 -7.90 -3.51
C LEU A 139 6.92 -9.17 -2.64
N VAL A 140 6.49 -9.06 -1.38
CA VAL A 140 6.44 -10.17 -0.43
C VAL A 140 5.01 -10.69 -0.33
N LEU A 141 4.81 -11.95 -0.70
CA LEU A 141 3.50 -12.61 -0.79
C LEU A 141 3.37 -13.84 0.14
N THR A 142 4.28 -14.00 1.09
CA THR A 142 4.31 -15.15 1.98
C THR A 142 2.98 -15.32 2.74
N GLY A 143 2.29 -16.43 2.50
CA GLY A 143 1.01 -16.72 3.14
C GLY A 143 -0.14 -15.80 2.73
N LEU A 144 0.01 -15.01 1.65
CA LEU A 144 -1.05 -14.19 1.08
C LEU A 144 -2.22 -15.06 0.63
N ARG A 145 -3.43 -14.65 0.96
CA ARG A 145 -4.68 -15.21 0.44
C ARG A 145 -5.32 -14.21 -0.51
N ALA A 146 -5.12 -14.39 -1.80
CA ALA A 146 -5.60 -13.45 -2.81
C ALA A 146 -6.75 -14.02 -3.65
N GLN A 147 -7.73 -13.17 -3.95
CA GLN A 147 -8.72 -13.37 -5.00
C GLN A 147 -8.69 -12.15 -5.92
N HIS A 148 -8.41 -12.36 -7.21
CA HIS A 148 -8.28 -11.29 -8.20
C HIS A 148 -7.11 -10.34 -7.90
N LEU A 149 -5.90 -10.88 -7.79
CA LEU A 149 -4.66 -10.10 -7.77
C LEU A 149 -4.20 -9.88 -9.22
N ASP A 150 -4.23 -8.63 -9.67
CA ASP A 150 -3.82 -8.23 -11.04
C ASP A 150 -2.45 -7.56 -10.98
N LEU A 151 -1.45 -8.24 -11.53
CA LEU A 151 -0.07 -7.76 -11.63
C LEU A 151 0.34 -7.41 -13.07
N THR A 152 -0.59 -7.45 -14.02
CA THR A 152 -0.29 -7.30 -15.47
C THR A 152 0.36 -5.97 -15.84
N GLY A 153 0.12 -4.93 -15.05
CA GLY A 153 0.70 -3.60 -15.27
C GLY A 153 1.88 -3.26 -14.35
N ALA A 154 2.43 -4.25 -13.63
CA ALA A 154 3.50 -4.01 -12.68
C ALA A 154 4.88 -4.44 -13.23
N GLU A 155 5.91 -3.66 -12.92
CA GLU A 155 7.31 -4.07 -13.04
C GLU A 155 7.80 -4.49 -11.65
N ILE A 156 8.09 -5.78 -11.47
CA ILE A 156 8.46 -6.34 -10.17
C ILE A 156 9.88 -6.90 -10.26
N GLY A 157 10.79 -6.36 -9.45
CA GLY A 157 12.18 -6.80 -9.43
C GLY A 157 12.36 -8.18 -8.80
N ARG A 158 11.69 -8.43 -7.67
CA ARG A 158 11.77 -9.69 -6.94
C ARG A 158 10.43 -10.03 -6.27
N ILE A 159 10.06 -11.31 -6.27
CA ILE A 159 8.93 -11.83 -5.52
C ILE A 159 9.43 -12.81 -4.45
N VAL A 160 8.94 -12.66 -3.22
CA VAL A 160 9.16 -13.56 -2.10
C VAL A 160 7.83 -14.22 -1.73
N GLY A 161 7.82 -15.54 -1.54
CA GLY A 161 6.58 -16.28 -1.28
C GLY A 161 5.78 -16.51 -2.56
N LEU A 162 6.39 -17.22 -3.53
CA LEU A 162 5.78 -17.50 -4.85
C LEU A 162 4.46 -18.26 -4.75
N GLU A 163 4.20 -18.97 -3.64
CA GLU A 163 2.91 -19.60 -3.36
C GLU A 163 1.77 -18.60 -3.30
N GLY A 164 2.03 -17.35 -2.93
CA GLY A 164 1.06 -16.25 -2.89
C GLY A 164 0.61 -15.76 -4.26
N LEU A 165 1.30 -16.16 -5.35
CA LEU A 165 0.86 -15.90 -6.72
C LEU A 165 -0.31 -16.79 -7.17
N ARG A 166 -0.79 -17.69 -6.33
CA ARG A 166 -1.94 -18.54 -6.69
C ARG A 166 -3.16 -17.70 -7.07
N GLY A 167 -3.62 -17.86 -8.32
CA GLY A 167 -4.76 -17.13 -8.86
C GLY A 167 -4.46 -15.67 -9.25
N ALA A 168 -3.20 -15.25 -9.22
CA ALA A 168 -2.81 -13.95 -9.74
C ALA A 168 -2.87 -13.91 -11.28
N VAL A 169 -3.14 -12.73 -11.83
CA VAL A 169 -3.10 -12.47 -13.27
C VAL A 169 -1.79 -11.78 -13.60
N VAL A 170 -1.03 -12.38 -14.50
CA VAL A 170 0.24 -11.88 -15.01
C VAL A 170 0.25 -11.95 -16.53
N THR A 171 1.13 -11.18 -17.19
CA THR A 171 1.35 -11.27 -18.64
C THR A 171 2.20 -12.48 -18.99
N SER A 172 2.17 -12.89 -20.28
CA SER A 172 3.07 -13.94 -20.78
C SER A 172 4.54 -13.56 -20.62
N GLN A 173 4.89 -12.29 -20.76
CA GLN A 173 6.24 -11.81 -20.56
C GLN A 173 6.66 -11.94 -19.09
N GLN A 174 5.84 -11.49 -18.16
CA GLN A 174 6.10 -11.65 -16.73
C GLN A 174 6.24 -13.11 -16.33
N LEU A 175 5.43 -14.00 -16.92
CA LEU A 175 5.57 -15.44 -16.68
C LEU A 175 6.92 -15.99 -17.13
N LEU A 176 7.43 -15.55 -18.27
CA LEU A 176 8.77 -15.93 -18.74
C LEU A 176 9.87 -15.42 -17.80
N GLU A 177 9.74 -14.22 -17.30
CA GLU A 177 10.66 -13.63 -16.32
C GLU A 177 10.63 -14.36 -14.97
N LEU A 178 9.46 -14.84 -14.56
CA LEU A 178 9.26 -15.61 -13.32
C LEU A 178 9.65 -17.09 -13.45
N ALA A 179 9.74 -17.62 -14.68
CA ALA A 179 9.95 -19.05 -14.91
C ALA A 179 11.15 -19.64 -14.16
N PRO A 180 12.32 -19.01 -14.08
CA PRO A 180 13.46 -19.55 -13.30
C PRO A 180 13.14 -19.66 -11.82
N ALA A 181 12.54 -18.63 -11.23
CA ALA A 181 12.18 -18.62 -9.82
C ALA A 181 11.07 -19.63 -9.48
N LEU A 182 10.11 -19.80 -10.39
CA LEU A 182 9.05 -20.83 -10.25
C LEU A 182 9.64 -22.24 -10.38
N ALA A 183 10.59 -22.46 -11.29
CA ALA A 183 11.29 -23.74 -11.42
C ALA A 183 12.05 -24.10 -10.14
N GLU A 184 12.80 -23.16 -9.58
CA GLU A 184 13.49 -23.32 -8.31
C GLU A 184 12.52 -23.62 -7.16
N HIS A 185 11.42 -22.85 -7.06
CA HIS A 185 10.39 -23.03 -6.03
C HIS A 185 9.73 -24.41 -6.09
N LEU A 186 9.54 -24.95 -7.29
CA LEU A 186 8.98 -26.29 -7.52
C LEU A 186 10.02 -27.41 -7.47
N GLY A 187 11.31 -27.08 -7.30
CA GLY A 187 12.39 -28.05 -7.32
C GLY A 187 12.64 -28.70 -8.69
N LEU A 188 12.37 -27.97 -9.78
CA LEU A 188 12.60 -28.46 -11.14
C LEU A 188 14.07 -28.28 -11.54
N GLU A 189 14.65 -29.31 -12.14
CA GLU A 189 15.94 -29.23 -12.81
C GLU A 189 15.72 -28.81 -14.27
N VAL A 190 16.28 -27.67 -14.67
CA VAL A 190 16.18 -27.17 -16.04
C VAL A 190 17.45 -27.55 -16.78
N SER A 191 17.34 -28.47 -17.76
CA SER A 191 18.46 -28.84 -18.68
C SER A 191 18.53 -27.81 -19.80
N GLY A 192 19.73 -27.26 -20.03
CA GLY A 192 20.02 -26.38 -21.19
C GLY A 192 20.16 -27.13 -22.50
#